data_2cb85367f23d48f734d893a414df965a
#
_entry.id   2cb85367f23d48f734d893a414df965a
#
_cell.length_a   1.000
_cell.length_b   1.000
_cell.length_c   1.000
_cell.angle_alpha   90.00
_cell.angle_beta   90.00
_cell.angle_gamma   90.00
#
_symmetry.space_group_name_H-M   'P 1'
#
loop_
_entity.id
_entity.type
_entity.pdbx_description
1 polymer ?
#
loop_
_entity_poly.entity_id
_entity_poly.type
_entity_poly.pdbx_seq_one_letter_code
_entity_poly.pdbx_strand_id
1 'polypeptide(L)' 'MTVFVLIREDQNEHGYVDTSIAGVFREAGGAKEMETLERLQARQEGLVVEDDDSPDGEWQVCWKVEEHTVD' A
#
# COMPACT_ATOMS: atom_id res chain seq x y z
N MET A 1 12.76 -9.58 17.26
CA MET A 1 11.32 -9.46 16.94
C MET A 1 11.18 -9.00 15.49
N THR A 2 10.24 -9.57 14.77
CA THR A 2 9.98 -9.19 13.39
C THR A 2 8.66 -8.41 13.33
N VAL A 3 8.67 -7.32 12.58
CA VAL A 3 7.46 -6.53 12.32
C VAL A 3 7.27 -6.37 10.83
N PHE A 4 6.02 -6.15 10.43
CA PHE A 4 5.65 -5.96 9.04
C PHE A 4 5.09 -4.55 8.89
N VAL A 5 5.73 -3.77 8.04
CA VAL A 5 5.36 -2.38 7.82
C VAL A 5 4.58 -2.28 6.52
N LEU A 6 3.34 -1.81 6.62
CA LEU A 6 2.53 -1.55 5.44
C LEU A 6 2.79 -0.13 4.97
N ILE A 7 3.32 -0.02 3.76
CA ILE A 7 3.70 1.26 3.18
C ILE A 7 2.72 1.59 2.06
N ARG A 8 2.22 2.81 2.09
CA ARG A 8 1.36 3.34 1.04
C ARG A 8 2.14 4.38 0.23
N GLU A 9 2.05 4.29 -1.09
CA GLU A 9 2.64 5.26 -1.99
C GLU A 9 1.55 5.88 -2.84
N ASP A 10 1.48 7.22 -2.84
CA ASP A 10 0.52 7.99 -3.62
C ASP A 10 1.27 8.77 -4.69
N GLN A 11 0.85 8.61 -5.93
CA GLN A 11 1.45 9.30 -7.06
C GLN A 11 0.52 10.42 -7.53
N ASN A 12 1.05 11.64 -7.62
CA ASN A 12 0.24 12.75 -8.10
C ASN A 12 0.29 12.84 -9.65
N GLU A 13 -0.45 13.79 -10.21
CA GLU A 13 -0.56 13.96 -11.66
C GLU A 13 0.77 14.35 -12.33
N HIS A 14 1.74 14.83 -11.53
CA HIS A 14 3.06 15.21 -12.03
C HIS A 14 4.08 14.07 -11.93
N GLY A 15 3.65 12.89 -11.43
CA GLY A 15 4.52 11.74 -11.29
C GLY A 15 5.33 11.71 -10.01
N TYR A 16 5.12 12.64 -9.09
CA TYR A 16 5.77 12.61 -7.77
C TYR A 16 5.09 11.60 -6.86
N VAL A 17 5.89 10.85 -6.13
CA VAL A 17 5.41 9.82 -5.23
C VAL A 17 5.61 10.26 -3.78
N ASP A 18 4.51 10.26 -3.02
CA ASP A 18 4.54 10.48 -1.58
C ASP A 18 4.41 9.14 -0.88
N THR A 19 5.34 8.85 0.03
CA THR A 19 5.35 7.59 0.77
C THR A 19 4.90 7.83 2.20
N SER A 20 4.01 6.98 2.68
CA SER A 20 3.54 7.05 4.07
C SER A 20 3.45 5.65 4.66
N ILE A 21 3.49 5.57 5.99
CA ILE A 21 3.33 4.31 6.69
C ILE A 21 1.86 4.17 7.05
N ALA A 22 1.22 3.13 6.51
CA ALA A 22 -0.19 2.85 6.76
C ALA A 22 -0.41 2.05 8.03
N GLY A 23 0.61 1.31 8.48
CA GLY A 23 0.53 0.57 9.72
C GLY A 23 1.76 -0.29 9.96
N VAL A 24 1.89 -0.72 11.21
CA VAL A 24 2.96 -1.64 11.63
C VAL A 24 2.30 -2.82 12.33
N PHE A 25 2.63 -4.02 11.91
CA PHE A 25 1.97 -5.24 12.36
C PHE A 25 3.00 -6.26 12.82
N ARG A 26 2.60 -7.09 13.77
CA ARG A 26 3.45 -8.19 14.24
C ARG A 26 3.35 -9.43 13.36
N GLU A 27 2.29 -9.52 12.55
CA GLU A 27 2.03 -10.66 11.68
C GLU A 27 1.78 -10.18 10.26
N ALA A 28 2.28 -10.95 9.29
CA ALA A 28 2.11 -10.64 7.89
C ALA A 28 0.62 -10.61 7.50
N GLY A 29 -0.18 -11.49 8.10
CA GLY A 29 -1.62 -11.55 7.84
C GLY A 29 -2.34 -10.25 8.20
N GLY A 30 -1.93 -9.61 9.30
CA GLY A 30 -2.52 -8.34 9.71
C GLY A 30 -2.23 -7.23 8.71
N ALA A 31 -0.99 -7.18 8.20
CA ALA A 31 -0.60 -6.20 7.19
C ALA A 31 -1.41 -6.42 5.90
N LYS A 32 -1.57 -7.67 5.48
CA LYS A 32 -2.33 -7.99 4.27
C LYS A 32 -3.81 -7.67 4.40
N GLU A 33 -4.40 -7.90 5.57
CA GLU A 33 -5.80 -7.53 5.80
C GLU A 33 -6.00 -6.02 5.69
N MET A 34 -5.11 -5.24 6.29
CA MET A 34 -5.20 -3.79 6.20
C MET A 34 -4.99 -3.32 4.77
N GLU A 35 -4.03 -3.91 4.05
CA GLU A 35 -3.81 -3.59 2.65
C GLU A 35 -5.08 -3.83 1.82
N THR A 36 -5.74 -4.97 2.04
CA THR A 36 -6.98 -5.30 1.32
C THR A 36 -8.08 -4.28 1.60
N LEU A 37 -8.24 -3.87 2.86
CA LEU A 37 -9.23 -2.88 3.24
C LEU A 37 -8.93 -1.52 2.62
N GLU A 38 -7.67 -1.09 2.65
CA GLU A 38 -7.29 0.20 2.07
C GLU A 38 -7.41 0.21 0.56
N ARG A 39 -7.09 -0.89 -0.12
CA ARG A 39 -7.30 -1.01 -1.56
C ARG A 39 -8.77 -0.88 -1.92
N LEU A 40 -9.63 -1.55 -1.16
CA LEU A 40 -11.07 -1.48 -1.38
C LEU A 40 -11.58 -0.05 -1.20
N GLN A 41 -11.15 0.61 -0.12
CA GLN A 41 -11.55 1.99 0.16
C GLN A 41 -11.08 2.94 -0.95
N ALA A 42 -9.85 2.79 -1.42
CA ALA A 42 -9.32 3.62 -2.49
C ALA A 42 -10.13 3.46 -3.77
N ARG A 43 -10.53 2.23 -4.10
CA ARG A 43 -11.38 1.98 -5.27
C ARG A 43 -12.74 2.62 -5.12
N GLN A 44 -13.31 2.61 -3.91
CA GLN A 44 -14.59 3.26 -3.64
C GLN A 44 -14.48 4.78 -3.79
N GLU A 45 -13.31 5.34 -3.52
CA GLU A 45 -13.04 6.77 -3.70
C GLU A 45 -12.73 7.13 -5.15
N GLY A 46 -12.65 6.15 -6.04
CA GLY A 46 -12.39 6.36 -7.46
C GLY A 46 -10.92 6.47 -7.83
N LEU A 47 -10.03 6.08 -6.94
CA LEU A 47 -8.60 6.10 -7.20
C LEU A 47 -8.18 4.88 -8.03
N VAL A 48 -7.17 5.08 -8.88
CA VAL A 48 -6.58 3.98 -9.65
C VAL A 48 -5.56 3.28 -8.78
N VAL A 49 -5.88 2.04 -8.43
CA VAL A 49 -5.03 1.22 -7.56
C VAL A 49 -4.11 0.36 -8.42
N GLU A 50 -2.83 0.34 -8.08
CA GLU A 50 -1.87 -0.53 -8.76
C GLU A 50 -2.20 -1.98 -8.45
N ASP A 51 -2.59 -2.73 -9.47
CA ASP A 51 -2.82 -4.17 -9.38
C ASP A 51 -2.71 -4.77 -10.78
N ASP A 52 -3.06 -6.05 -10.90
CA ASP A 52 -2.96 -6.76 -12.18
C ASP A 52 -3.90 -6.19 -13.26
N ASP A 53 -4.89 -5.41 -12.84
CA ASP A 53 -5.87 -4.79 -13.75
C ASP A 53 -5.48 -3.37 -14.14
N SER A 54 -4.37 -2.84 -13.63
CA SER A 54 -3.92 -1.48 -13.95
C SER A 54 -3.45 -1.41 -15.40
N PRO A 55 -4.09 -0.63 -16.25
CA PRO A 55 -3.67 -0.51 -17.64
C PRO A 55 -2.36 0.28 -17.74
N ASP A 56 -1.42 -0.26 -18.52
CA ASP A 56 -0.19 0.43 -18.91
C ASP A 56 0.68 0.91 -17.74
N GLY A 57 0.51 0.31 -16.56
CA GLY A 57 1.30 0.68 -15.40
C GLY A 57 0.92 2.02 -14.76
N GLU A 58 -0.18 2.61 -15.17
CA GLU A 58 -0.68 3.84 -14.56
C GLU A 58 -1.36 3.52 -13.23
N TRP A 59 -0.95 4.24 -12.17
CA TRP A 59 -1.56 4.06 -10.87
C TRP A 59 -1.48 5.38 -10.08
N GLN A 60 -2.44 5.58 -9.18
CA GLN A 60 -2.47 6.72 -8.27
C GLN A 60 -2.06 6.32 -6.87
N VAL A 61 -2.25 5.07 -6.50
CA VAL A 61 -1.92 4.58 -5.17
C VAL A 61 -1.49 3.11 -5.25
N CYS A 62 -0.48 2.76 -4.45
CA CYS A 62 -0.08 1.38 -4.30
C CYS A 62 0.37 1.11 -2.87
N TRP A 63 0.45 -0.15 -2.52
CA TRP A 63 0.89 -0.59 -1.19
C TRP A 63 1.96 -1.66 -1.33
N LYS A 64 2.83 -1.71 -0.35
CA LYS A 64 3.80 -2.80 -0.21
C LYS A 64 4.00 -3.11 1.26
N VAL A 65 4.38 -4.35 1.54
CA VAL A 65 4.68 -4.79 2.91
C VAL A 65 6.16 -5.04 2.99
N GLU A 66 6.83 -4.42 3.97
CA GLU A 66 8.24 -4.65 4.25
C GLU A 66 8.40 -5.36 5.57
N GLU A 67 9.25 -6.37 5.59
CA GLU A 67 9.58 -7.11 6.80
C GLU A 67 10.82 -6.48 7.43
N HIS A 68 10.73 -6.15 8.71
CA HIS A 68 11.84 -5.57 9.45
C HIS A 68 12.10 -6.35 10.72
N THR A 69 13.38 -6.59 11.01
CA THR A 69 13.78 -7.20 12.25
C THR A 69 14.14 -6.10 13.24
N VAL A 70 13.53 -6.15 14.41
CA VAL A 70 13.75 -5.19 15.50
C VAL A 70 14.41 -5.92 16.65
N ASP A 71 15.57 -5.43 17.06
CA ASP A 71 16.32 -6.02 18.17
C ASP A 71 15.75 -5.58 19.53
#